data_131db4681839ed3650be454045e891e7
#
_entry.id   131db4681839ed3650be454045e891e7
#
_cell.length_a   1.000
_cell.length_b   1.000
_cell.length_c   1.000
_cell.angle_alpha   90.00
_cell.angle_beta   90.00
_cell.angle_gamma   90.00
#
_symmetry.space_group_name_H-M   'P 1'
#
loop_
_entity.id
_entity.type
_entity.pdbx_description
1 polymer ?
#
loop_
_entity_poly.entity_id
_entity_poly.type
_entity_poly.pdbx_seq_one_letter_code
_entity_poly.pdbx_strand_id
1 'polypeptide(L)'
;ICGSNMHAYLGHDERRPAPLILGHEAAGVVVAGPGEGRRVTVNPLVSCMRCAACASGRENLCPDRQIISMPPRQGAFAQYVCLPQRNLVEIPDGFAEDKAALAEPLACGWHAVRLAADALFQPAPECAALVIGGGAIGVGAALSLQAKGFASVTVAEAHEGRRDFARRRIALNAAHLNAL
;
A
#
# COMPACT_ATOMS: atom_id res chain seq x y z
N ILE A 1 -3.86 9.00 -4.01
CA ILE A 1 -5.26 8.66 -4.39
C ILE A 1 -5.23 7.33 -5.11
N CYS A 2 -5.81 6.30 -4.50
CA CYS A 2 -5.92 4.97 -5.07
C CYS A 2 -6.93 4.92 -6.24
N GLY A 3 -6.68 4.05 -7.22
CA GLY A 3 -7.63 3.80 -8.31
C GLY A 3 -9.01 3.34 -7.84
N SER A 4 -9.08 2.63 -6.71
CA SER A 4 -10.37 2.24 -6.12
C SER A 4 -11.22 3.43 -5.65
N ASN A 5 -10.60 4.53 -5.23
CA ASN A 5 -11.33 5.76 -4.91
C ASN A 5 -11.87 6.43 -6.19
N MET A 6 -11.12 6.37 -7.29
CA MET A 6 -11.59 6.87 -8.59
C MET A 6 -12.79 6.06 -9.10
N HIS A 7 -12.74 4.74 -8.99
CA HIS A 7 -13.88 3.87 -9.36
C HIS A 7 -15.12 4.19 -8.51
N ALA A 8 -14.95 4.38 -7.20
CA ALA A 8 -16.06 4.76 -6.32
C ALA A 8 -16.63 6.13 -6.68
N TYR A 9 -15.78 7.13 -6.93
CA TYR A 9 -16.19 8.47 -7.31
C TYR A 9 -16.99 8.49 -8.62
N LEU A 10 -16.63 7.63 -9.57
CA LEU A 10 -17.32 7.48 -10.85
C LEU A 10 -18.57 6.57 -10.77
N GLY A 11 -18.91 6.05 -9.58
CA GLY A 11 -20.07 5.16 -9.40
C GLY A 11 -19.85 3.72 -9.89
N HIS A 12 -18.62 3.30 -10.10
CA HIS A 12 -18.27 1.97 -10.62
C HIS A 12 -17.91 0.96 -9.51
N ASP A 13 -18.08 1.30 -8.23
CA ASP A 13 -17.82 0.39 -7.10
C ASP A 13 -19.03 0.34 -6.16
N GLU A 14 -19.88 -0.67 -6.34
CA GLU A 14 -21.08 -0.89 -5.53
C GLU A 14 -20.79 -1.08 -4.02
N ARG A 15 -19.56 -1.45 -3.66
CA ARG A 15 -19.15 -1.57 -2.25
C ARG A 15 -18.94 -0.22 -1.56
N ARG A 16 -18.93 0.86 -2.34
CA ARG A 16 -18.71 2.24 -1.88
C ARG A 16 -19.83 3.17 -2.34
N PRO A 17 -21.09 2.89 -1.94
CA PRO A 17 -22.22 3.74 -2.31
C PRO A 17 -22.11 5.12 -1.66
N ALA A 18 -22.58 6.15 -2.36
CA ALA A 18 -22.71 7.48 -1.80
C ALA A 18 -23.93 7.55 -0.81
N PRO A 19 -23.88 8.38 0.24
CA PRO A 19 -22.79 9.28 0.59
C PRO A 19 -21.67 8.58 1.38
N LEU A 20 -20.43 8.78 0.96
CA LEU A 20 -19.25 8.20 1.62
C LEU A 20 -18.05 9.13 1.45
N ILE A 21 -17.33 9.40 2.54
CA ILE A 21 -16.02 10.03 2.47
C ILE A 21 -15.02 8.97 2.00
N LEU A 22 -14.35 9.23 0.87
CA LEU A 22 -13.35 8.35 0.30
C LEU A 22 -11.96 8.59 0.91
N GLY A 23 -10.95 7.84 0.46
CA GLY A 23 -9.56 7.97 0.88
C GLY A 23 -9.14 6.97 1.94
N HIS A 24 -8.00 6.29 1.71
CA HIS A 24 -7.45 5.31 2.65
C HIS A 24 -5.91 5.33 2.69
N GLU A 25 -5.31 6.28 2.02
CA GLU A 25 -3.87 6.56 2.03
C GLU A 25 -3.69 7.91 2.75
N ALA A 26 -3.25 7.91 3.99
CA ALA A 26 -3.23 9.12 4.80
C ALA A 26 -2.10 9.14 5.82
N ALA A 27 -1.66 10.35 6.13
CA ALA A 27 -0.78 10.66 7.25
C ALA A 27 -1.23 11.96 7.89
N GLY A 28 -0.88 12.17 9.15
CA GLY A 28 -1.25 13.37 9.88
C GLY A 28 -0.82 13.31 11.34
N VAL A 29 -1.47 14.13 12.16
CA VAL A 29 -1.18 14.25 13.60
C VAL A 29 -2.39 13.79 14.40
N VAL A 30 -2.17 13.04 15.46
CA VAL A 30 -3.21 12.66 16.40
C VAL A 30 -3.65 13.90 17.16
N VAL A 31 -4.88 14.34 16.95
CA VAL A 31 -5.43 15.57 17.55
C VAL A 31 -6.31 15.32 18.79
N ALA A 32 -6.69 14.06 19.02
CA ALA A 32 -7.45 13.66 20.22
C ALA A 32 -7.25 12.17 20.51
N GLY A 33 -7.22 11.82 21.80
CA GLY A 33 -7.10 10.44 22.27
C GLY A 33 -5.67 10.02 22.64
N PRO A 34 -5.43 8.72 22.86
CA PRO A 34 -4.12 8.24 23.24
C PRO A 34 -3.06 8.56 22.18
N GLY A 35 -1.96 9.21 22.60
CA GLY A 35 -0.88 9.60 21.72
C GLY A 35 -1.12 10.91 20.97
N GLU A 36 -1.94 11.81 21.51
CA GLU A 36 -2.10 13.18 20.99
C GLU A 36 -0.73 13.84 20.72
N GLY A 37 -0.62 14.56 19.61
CA GLY A 37 0.61 15.18 19.13
C GLY A 37 1.51 14.28 18.31
N ARG A 38 1.32 12.94 18.29
CA ARG A 38 2.14 12.04 17.47
C ARG A 38 1.82 12.17 15.98
N ARG A 39 2.88 12.16 15.18
CA ARG A 39 2.80 12.09 13.71
C ARG A 39 2.62 10.63 13.29
N VAL A 40 1.61 10.34 12.51
CA VAL A 40 1.22 8.96 12.17
C VAL A 40 0.82 8.83 10.71
N THR A 41 1.11 7.67 10.13
CA THR A 41 0.40 7.15 8.96
C THR A 41 -0.62 6.10 9.40
N VAL A 42 -1.56 5.75 8.55
CA VAL A 42 -2.66 4.89 8.94
C VAL A 42 -2.60 3.53 8.24
N ASN A 43 -2.86 2.46 9.00
CA ASN A 43 -3.26 1.19 8.41
C ASN A 43 -4.79 1.24 8.20
N PRO A 44 -5.28 1.25 6.96
CA PRO A 44 -6.70 1.39 6.67
C PRO A 44 -7.55 0.18 7.08
N LEU A 45 -6.89 -0.97 7.33
CA LEU A 45 -7.55 -2.22 7.64
C LEU A 45 -7.80 -2.37 9.14
N VAL A 46 -9.06 -2.29 9.55
CA VAL A 46 -9.49 -2.49 10.94
C VAL A 46 -9.99 -3.92 11.10
N SER A 47 -9.15 -4.79 11.63
CA SER A 47 -9.43 -6.21 11.87
C SER A 47 -10.17 -6.44 13.20
N CYS A 48 -10.83 -7.58 13.37
CA CYS A 48 -11.57 -7.91 14.59
C CYS A 48 -10.67 -8.34 15.76
N MET A 49 -9.41 -8.68 15.53
CA MET A 49 -8.38 -9.13 16.49
C MET A 49 -8.70 -10.42 17.27
N ARG A 50 -9.78 -11.14 16.95
CA ARG A 50 -10.24 -12.33 17.71
C ARG A 50 -10.46 -13.59 16.86
N CYS A 51 -10.57 -13.46 15.55
CA CYS A 51 -10.75 -14.63 14.66
C CYS A 51 -9.44 -15.37 14.42
N ALA A 52 -9.52 -16.60 13.89
CA ALA A 52 -8.35 -17.43 13.62
C ALA A 52 -7.33 -16.75 12.68
N ALA A 53 -7.81 -15.98 11.69
CA ALA A 53 -6.93 -15.23 10.80
C ALA A 53 -6.14 -14.16 11.57
N CYS A 54 -6.80 -13.39 12.45
CA CYS A 54 -6.13 -12.41 13.31
C CYS A 54 -5.14 -13.06 14.26
N ALA A 55 -5.54 -14.15 14.92
CA ALA A 55 -4.69 -14.88 15.86
C ALA A 55 -3.43 -15.47 15.20
N SER A 56 -3.48 -15.75 13.89
CA SER A 56 -2.35 -16.25 13.09
C SER A 56 -1.54 -15.15 12.37
N GLY A 57 -1.77 -13.86 12.69
CA GLY A 57 -1.07 -12.75 12.05
C GLY A 57 -1.47 -12.49 10.58
N ARG A 58 -2.60 -13.03 10.15
CA ARG A 58 -3.16 -12.83 8.81
C ARG A 58 -4.40 -11.95 8.85
N GLU A 59 -4.27 -10.78 9.44
CA GLU A 59 -5.36 -9.83 9.66
C GLU A 59 -6.05 -9.37 8.36
N ASN A 60 -5.29 -9.34 7.25
CA ASN A 60 -5.81 -9.07 5.91
C ASN A 60 -6.87 -10.09 5.45
N LEU A 61 -6.90 -11.29 6.04
CA LEU A 61 -7.89 -12.35 5.80
C LEU A 61 -9.01 -12.37 6.85
N CYS A 62 -9.08 -11.38 7.75
CA CYS A 62 -10.14 -11.29 8.75
C CYS A 62 -11.53 -11.20 8.06
N PRO A 63 -12.48 -12.10 8.36
CA PRO A 63 -13.82 -12.06 7.76
C PRO A 63 -14.60 -10.82 8.20
N ASP A 64 -14.36 -10.32 9.42
CA ASP A 64 -15.03 -9.16 10.00
C ASP A 64 -14.22 -7.86 9.81
N ARG A 65 -13.28 -7.84 8.86
CA ARG A 65 -12.47 -6.64 8.63
C ARG A 65 -13.33 -5.50 8.10
N GLN A 66 -13.05 -4.32 8.59
CA GLN A 66 -13.56 -3.06 8.07
C GLN A 66 -12.40 -2.28 7.45
N ILE A 67 -12.68 -1.50 6.43
CA ILE A 67 -11.68 -0.69 5.73
C ILE A 67 -12.17 0.75 5.70
N ILE A 68 -11.33 1.72 6.04
CA ILE A 68 -11.71 3.12 5.84
C ILE A 68 -11.97 3.39 4.37
N SER A 69 -12.87 4.32 4.06
CA SER A 69 -13.37 4.54 2.70
C SER A 69 -14.27 3.40 2.16
N MET A 70 -14.81 2.57 3.05
CA MET A 70 -15.87 1.60 2.78
C MET A 70 -16.84 1.53 3.96
N PRO A 71 -18.17 1.44 3.73
CA PRO A 71 -19.12 1.29 4.84
C PRO A 71 -18.75 0.12 5.76
N PRO A 72 -18.87 0.28 7.06
CA PRO A 72 -19.45 1.42 7.78
C PRO A 72 -18.45 2.56 8.08
N ARG A 73 -17.22 2.54 7.54
CA ARG A 73 -16.18 3.51 7.88
C ARG A 73 -16.02 4.59 6.82
N GLN A 74 -16.01 5.83 7.28
CA GLN A 74 -15.64 6.97 6.45
C GLN A 74 -14.14 6.95 6.14
N GLY A 75 -13.74 7.57 5.03
CA GLY A 75 -12.36 7.67 4.60
C GLY A 75 -11.65 8.94 5.07
N ALA A 76 -10.44 9.12 4.55
CA ALA A 76 -9.50 10.15 4.98
C ALA A 76 -9.45 11.39 4.05
N PHE A 77 -10.33 11.51 3.05
CA PHE A 77 -10.47 12.77 2.28
C PHE A 77 -11.29 13.78 3.09
N ALA A 78 -10.85 14.04 4.31
CA ALA A 78 -11.46 14.92 5.29
C ALA A 78 -10.37 15.52 6.19
N GLN A 79 -10.72 16.57 6.96
CA GLN A 79 -9.81 17.15 7.93
C GLN A 79 -9.47 16.17 9.07
N TYR A 80 -10.39 15.29 9.41
CA TYR A 80 -10.23 14.33 10.50
C TYR A 80 -10.74 12.95 10.10
N VAL A 81 -10.08 11.92 10.62
CA VAL A 81 -10.52 10.52 10.53
C VAL A 81 -10.36 9.86 11.90
N CYS A 82 -11.35 9.03 12.27
CA CYS A 82 -11.31 8.28 13.53
C CYS A 82 -10.93 6.83 13.27
N LEU A 83 -9.86 6.37 13.93
CA LEU A 83 -9.31 5.03 13.80
C LEU A 83 -8.93 4.45 15.18
N PRO A 84 -8.96 3.12 15.36
CA PRO A 84 -8.37 2.50 16.53
C PRO A 84 -6.87 2.83 16.63
N GLN A 85 -6.36 3.02 17.84
CA GLN A 85 -4.95 3.35 18.08
C GLN A 85 -3.98 2.37 17.40
N ARG A 86 -4.30 1.07 17.37
CA ARG A 86 -3.48 0.04 16.71
C ARG A 86 -3.33 0.21 15.19
N ASN A 87 -4.18 1.02 14.59
CA ASN A 87 -4.12 1.33 13.16
C ASN A 87 -3.25 2.56 12.86
N LEU A 88 -2.72 3.20 13.90
CA LEU A 88 -1.84 4.37 13.78
C LEU A 88 -0.39 3.90 13.87
N VAL A 89 0.37 4.15 12.80
CA VAL A 89 1.79 3.80 12.70
C VAL A 89 2.59 5.09 12.80
N GLU A 90 3.49 5.16 13.77
CA GLU A 90 4.28 6.35 14.02
C GLU A 90 5.23 6.64 12.86
N ILE A 91 5.31 7.91 12.48
CA ILE A 91 6.22 8.40 11.44
C ILE A 91 7.54 8.76 12.11
N PRO A 92 8.67 8.23 11.64
CA PRO A 92 9.99 8.58 12.18
C PRO A 92 10.25 10.09 12.08
N ASP A 93 11.05 10.61 13.03
CA ASP A 93 11.49 11.99 13.02
C ASP A 93 12.20 12.36 11.71
N GLY A 94 11.89 13.53 11.19
CA GLY A 94 12.47 14.02 9.93
C GLY A 94 11.85 13.41 8.66
N PHE A 95 10.95 12.43 8.77
CA PHE A 95 10.24 11.87 7.60
C PHE A 95 8.98 12.70 7.30
N ALA A 96 8.79 13.08 6.04
CA ALA A 96 7.67 13.93 5.63
C ALA A 96 6.34 13.17 5.56
N GLU A 97 5.24 13.81 5.99
CA GLU A 97 3.90 13.19 6.04
C GLU A 97 3.37 12.82 4.65
N ASP A 98 3.63 13.64 3.64
CA ASP A 98 3.24 13.36 2.25
C ASP A 98 3.86 12.06 1.72
N LYS A 99 5.09 11.75 2.13
CA LYS A 99 5.75 10.48 1.84
C LYS A 99 5.22 9.34 2.71
N ALA A 100 4.94 9.62 3.99
CA ALA A 100 4.39 8.63 4.90
C ALA A 100 2.99 8.14 4.48
N ALA A 101 2.20 8.99 3.84
CA ALA A 101 0.91 8.60 3.26
C ALA A 101 1.03 7.53 2.17
N LEU A 102 2.21 7.35 1.56
CA LEU A 102 2.48 6.28 0.58
C LEU A 102 2.76 4.92 1.23
N ALA A 103 2.79 4.84 2.56
CA ALA A 103 3.04 3.57 3.26
C ALA A 103 2.00 2.50 2.89
N GLU A 104 0.74 2.90 2.70
CA GLU A 104 -0.35 1.97 2.34
C GLU A 104 -0.10 1.29 0.98
N PRO A 105 0.04 2.00 -0.15
CA PRO A 105 0.29 1.35 -1.44
C PRO A 105 1.64 0.61 -1.47
N LEU A 106 2.66 1.10 -0.78
CA LEU A 106 3.94 0.39 -0.67
C LEU A 106 3.81 -0.90 0.12
N ALA A 107 2.99 -0.93 1.18
CA ALA A 107 2.72 -2.13 1.97
C ALA A 107 2.06 -3.24 1.14
N CYS A 108 1.24 -2.90 0.14
CA CYS A 108 0.67 -3.88 -0.79
C CYS A 108 1.78 -4.60 -1.58
N GLY A 109 2.71 -3.85 -2.16
CA GLY A 109 3.87 -4.40 -2.86
C GLY A 109 4.79 -5.21 -1.94
N TRP A 110 5.09 -4.66 -0.76
CA TRP A 110 5.90 -5.33 0.26
C TRP A 110 5.30 -6.67 0.70
N HIS A 111 4.00 -6.71 0.97
CA HIS A 111 3.31 -7.92 1.37
C HIS A 111 3.35 -9.00 0.27
N ALA A 112 3.09 -8.64 -0.98
CA ALA A 112 3.15 -9.56 -2.11
C ALA A 112 4.57 -10.14 -2.28
N VAL A 113 5.59 -9.29 -2.20
CA VAL A 113 7.00 -9.71 -2.31
C VAL A 113 7.42 -10.58 -1.13
N ARG A 114 6.96 -10.29 0.09
CA ARG A 114 7.22 -11.13 1.25
C ARG A 114 6.68 -12.54 1.04
N LEU A 115 5.43 -12.67 0.61
CA LEU A 115 4.82 -13.98 0.34
C LEU A 115 5.57 -14.74 -0.78
N ALA A 116 5.98 -14.03 -1.83
CA ALA A 116 6.76 -14.62 -2.92
C ALA A 116 8.15 -15.08 -2.43
N ALA A 117 8.83 -14.26 -1.63
CA ALA A 117 10.15 -14.59 -1.10
C ALA A 117 10.12 -15.80 -0.16
N ASP A 118 9.05 -15.96 0.64
CA ASP A 118 8.86 -17.11 1.53
C ASP A 118 8.67 -18.43 0.76
N ALA A 119 8.34 -18.38 -0.53
CA ALA A 119 8.15 -19.53 -1.41
C ALA A 119 9.34 -19.85 -2.33
N LEU A 120 10.44 -19.09 -2.25
CA LEU A 120 11.63 -19.31 -3.08
C LEU A 120 12.40 -20.55 -2.63
N PHE A 121 12.97 -21.27 -3.60
CA PHE A 121 13.90 -22.38 -3.38
C PHE A 121 15.36 -21.94 -3.26
N GLN A 122 15.66 -20.70 -3.66
CA GLN A 122 16.98 -20.10 -3.69
C GLN A 122 16.99 -18.77 -2.92
N PRO A 123 18.12 -18.33 -2.38
CA PRO A 123 18.25 -17.02 -1.73
C PRO A 123 17.93 -15.89 -2.71
N ALA A 124 17.30 -14.82 -2.22
CA ALA A 124 16.93 -13.66 -3.01
C ALA A 124 18.11 -13.08 -3.86
N PRO A 125 19.36 -13.03 -3.37
CA PRO A 125 20.50 -12.57 -4.16
C PRO A 125 20.85 -13.43 -5.39
N GLU A 126 20.30 -14.64 -5.48
CA GLU A 126 20.49 -15.54 -6.63
C GLU A 126 19.28 -15.50 -7.59
N CYS A 127 18.23 -14.76 -7.23
CA CYS A 127 16.99 -14.70 -7.99
C CYS A 127 16.86 -13.42 -8.81
N ALA A 128 16.43 -13.54 -10.06
CA ALA A 128 15.93 -12.44 -10.88
C ALA A 128 14.42 -12.32 -10.71
N ALA A 129 13.89 -11.11 -10.70
CA ALA A 129 12.47 -10.83 -10.57
C ALA A 129 11.95 -9.98 -11.73
N LEU A 130 10.77 -10.35 -12.22
CA LEU A 130 10.02 -9.59 -13.21
C LEU A 130 8.71 -9.08 -12.58
N VAL A 131 8.51 -7.78 -12.63
CA VAL A 131 7.26 -7.13 -12.23
C VAL A 131 6.49 -6.71 -13.49
N ILE A 132 5.30 -7.20 -13.66
CA ILE A 132 4.42 -6.85 -14.79
C ILE A 132 3.49 -5.71 -14.37
N GLY A 133 3.67 -4.55 -15.01
CA GLY A 133 2.95 -3.31 -14.73
C GLY A 133 3.76 -2.32 -13.90
N GLY A 134 4.01 -1.12 -14.44
CA GLY A 134 4.75 -0.02 -13.81
C GLY A 134 3.84 1.02 -13.13
N GLY A 135 2.66 0.64 -12.65
CA GLY A 135 1.81 1.47 -11.80
C GLY A 135 2.31 1.53 -10.36
N ALA A 136 1.60 2.23 -9.48
CA ALA A 136 1.99 2.45 -8.09
C ALA A 136 2.32 1.13 -7.34
N ILE A 137 1.50 0.11 -7.51
CA ILE A 137 1.70 -1.19 -6.85
C ILE A 137 2.90 -1.92 -7.44
N GLY A 138 3.06 -1.93 -8.76
CA GLY A 138 4.22 -2.56 -9.41
C GLY A 138 5.54 -1.88 -9.04
N VAL A 139 5.56 -0.55 -9.00
CA VAL A 139 6.71 0.22 -8.50
C VAL A 139 7.00 -0.14 -7.04
N GLY A 140 5.98 -0.18 -6.18
CA GLY A 140 6.12 -0.59 -4.78
C GLY A 140 6.68 -2.00 -4.63
N ALA A 141 6.22 -2.95 -5.46
CA ALA A 141 6.75 -4.31 -5.48
C ALA A 141 8.21 -4.35 -5.96
N ALA A 142 8.56 -3.61 -7.02
CA ALA A 142 9.94 -3.55 -7.52
C ALA A 142 10.91 -2.97 -6.48
N LEU A 143 10.53 -1.89 -5.80
CA LEU A 143 11.32 -1.32 -4.70
C LEU A 143 11.46 -2.30 -3.53
N SER A 144 10.40 -3.05 -3.23
CA SER A 144 10.42 -4.08 -2.18
C SER A 144 11.36 -5.25 -2.53
N LEU A 145 11.38 -5.68 -3.79
CA LEU A 145 12.30 -6.70 -4.29
C LEU A 145 13.76 -6.23 -4.18
N GLN A 146 14.04 -4.99 -4.58
CA GLN A 146 15.38 -4.40 -4.40
C GLN A 146 15.79 -4.36 -2.93
N ALA A 147 14.89 -3.89 -2.05
CA ALA A 147 15.14 -3.83 -0.61
C ALA A 147 15.38 -5.21 0.03
N LYS A 148 14.82 -6.28 -0.57
CA LYS A 148 15.07 -7.66 -0.16
C LYS A 148 16.32 -8.28 -0.81
N GLY A 149 17.05 -7.53 -1.62
CA GLY A 149 18.33 -7.94 -2.19
C GLY A 149 18.24 -8.90 -3.36
N PHE A 150 17.16 -8.91 -4.14
CA PHE A 150 17.12 -9.70 -5.38
C PHE A 150 18.22 -9.28 -6.35
N ALA A 151 18.83 -10.27 -7.03
CA ALA A 151 19.96 -10.07 -7.93
C ALA A 151 19.67 -9.08 -9.07
N SER A 152 18.46 -9.17 -9.62
CA SER A 152 17.97 -8.20 -10.60
C SER A 152 16.48 -8.04 -10.51
N VAL A 153 15.99 -6.82 -10.77
CA VAL A 153 14.56 -6.49 -10.79
C VAL A 153 14.25 -5.73 -12.07
N THR A 154 13.39 -6.28 -12.89
CA THR A 154 12.93 -5.64 -14.13
C THR A 154 11.43 -5.37 -14.05
N VAL A 155 11.01 -4.17 -14.47
CA VAL A 155 9.59 -3.79 -14.58
C VAL A 155 9.19 -3.82 -16.06
N ALA A 156 8.23 -4.64 -16.41
CA ALA A 156 7.60 -4.66 -17.73
C ALA A 156 6.41 -3.69 -17.73
N GLU A 157 6.47 -2.63 -18.55
CA GLU A 157 5.43 -1.62 -18.64
C GLU A 157 5.20 -1.22 -20.11
N ALA A 158 3.95 -1.24 -20.55
CA ALA A 158 3.60 -0.90 -21.92
C ALA A 158 3.64 0.61 -22.20
N HIS A 159 3.31 1.42 -21.19
CA HIS A 159 3.23 2.87 -21.36
C HIS A 159 4.60 3.53 -21.24
N GLU A 160 5.06 4.21 -22.32
CA GLU A 160 6.39 4.82 -22.41
C GLU A 160 6.68 5.80 -21.26
N GLY A 161 5.77 6.72 -20.97
CA GLY A 161 5.95 7.72 -19.92
C GLY A 161 6.13 7.10 -18.52
N ARG A 162 5.50 5.95 -18.23
CA ARG A 162 5.70 5.21 -16.97
C ARG A 162 7.05 4.50 -16.95
N ARG A 163 7.50 3.94 -18.07
CA ARG A 163 8.86 3.37 -18.17
C ARG A 163 9.92 4.43 -17.94
N ASP A 164 9.77 5.60 -18.53
CA ASP A 164 10.69 6.72 -18.37
C ASP A 164 10.71 7.24 -16.94
N PHE A 165 9.54 7.35 -16.30
CA PHE A 165 9.45 7.72 -14.89
C PHE A 165 10.18 6.69 -14.01
N ALA A 166 9.93 5.39 -14.21
CA ALA A 166 10.57 4.33 -13.45
C ALA A 166 12.11 4.37 -13.59
N ARG A 167 12.61 4.57 -14.79
CA ARG A 167 14.07 4.65 -15.07
C ARG A 167 14.70 5.91 -14.48
N ARG A 168 14.10 7.08 -14.73
CA ARG A 168 14.76 8.38 -14.44
C ARG A 168 14.52 8.89 -13.04
N ARG A 169 13.37 8.55 -12.44
CA ARG A 169 12.96 9.10 -11.13
C ARG A 169 13.10 8.11 -9.99
N ILE A 170 13.07 6.82 -10.28
CA ILE A 170 13.08 5.77 -9.25
C ILE A 170 14.26 4.79 -9.46
N ALA A 171 15.07 4.99 -10.49
CA ALA A 171 16.21 4.14 -10.84
C ALA A 171 15.88 2.64 -10.99
N LEU A 172 14.66 2.32 -11.43
CA LEU A 172 14.24 0.95 -11.72
C LEU A 172 14.60 0.57 -13.15
N ASN A 173 15.05 -0.66 -13.36
CA ASN A 173 15.14 -1.23 -14.69
C ASN A 173 13.72 -1.45 -15.23
N ALA A 174 13.34 -0.75 -16.29
CA ALA A 174 12.01 -0.86 -16.89
C ALA A 174 12.13 -1.11 -18.40
N ALA A 175 11.40 -2.10 -18.90
CA ALA A 175 11.42 -2.51 -20.31
C ALA A 175 9.99 -2.53 -20.87
N HIS A 176 9.88 -2.50 -22.20
CA HIS A 176 8.61 -2.82 -22.86
C HIS A 176 8.39 -4.33 -22.80
N LEU A 177 7.13 -4.76 -22.68
CA LEU A 177 6.79 -6.18 -22.54
C LEU A 177 7.34 -7.04 -23.69
N ASN A 178 7.38 -6.50 -24.92
CA ASN A 178 7.90 -7.18 -26.09
C ASN A 178 9.44 -7.24 -26.16
N ALA A 179 10.15 -6.64 -25.19
CA ALA A 179 11.61 -6.62 -25.13
C ALA A 179 12.18 -7.60 -24.07
N LEU A 180 11.30 -8.43 -23.51
CA LEU A 180 11.59 -9.50 -22.57
C LEU A 180 11.56 -10.85 -23.28
#